data_c8a1d9bf14a9475aa98b9580d8797470
#
_entry.id   c8a1d9bf14a9475aa98b9580d8797470
#
_cell.length_a   1.000
_cell.length_b   1.000
_cell.length_c   1.000
_cell.angle_alpha   90.00
_cell.angle_beta   90.00
_cell.angle_gamma   90.00
#
_symmetry.space_group_name_H-M   'P 1'
#
loop_
_entity.id
_entity.type
_entity.pdbx_description
1 polymer ?
#
loop_
_entity_poly.entity_id
_entity_poly.type
_entity_poly.pdbx_seq_one_letter_code
_entity_poly.pdbx_strand_id
1 'polypeptide(L)'
;MTDYGHELRFGTFITPTAEQPARPVALAQATEQAGLDLVTFQDHPYQPRFLDTWTLLSYVAARTERVELSANVVNLPLRPPAVLARSAAGLDLLTGGRVALGLGAGGFWDAIEAMGGRRLTPGESVDALDEAIRVIRELWAADERGGVRVDGDHYRVVGAKRGPAPAHPIPIWLGAYKPRMLRLVGRAADGWLPSLPYLPGREALGELNPVIDESATQAGRAPEEIRRLLNIGPQDADPESLAELALEYGISTFILAADDPRTIQRFGAEIAPAVRELVAAERHRGRGRHRDGNPAQRTPDGASAPEGVTDLGVRPTPDPGVRLSAAMPWDESSRPTAVATRGPARYTDRGRAAGQHLVDVHDQLRAELRQIRDLVDQVREGAVDVGSARSAISEMTMRQNNWTVGAYCASYCRVVAQHHTIEDQGIFPHLRASDDDLAPVLDRLEQEHLVIHDVLESVDRALVDMVERPGDYTRLQEAVDLLTDTLLSHLAYEERELVEPIARYGMYDGQL
;
A
#
# COMPACT_ATOMS: atom_id res chain seq x y z
N MET A 1 -22.49 -7.19 3.35
CA MET A 1 -21.53 -8.26 2.95
C MET A 1 -21.47 -8.29 1.45
N THR A 2 -20.31 -8.01 0.89
CA THR A 2 -20.09 -7.94 -0.59
C THR A 2 -19.22 -9.11 -1.03
N ASP A 3 -19.51 -10.31 -0.52
CA ASP A 3 -18.81 -11.53 -0.96
C ASP A 3 -19.27 -11.95 -2.36
N TYR A 4 -18.39 -11.81 -3.35
CA TYR A 4 -18.66 -12.19 -4.75
C TYR A 4 -18.56 -13.72 -5.00
N GLY A 5 -18.28 -14.51 -3.96
CA GLY A 5 -18.29 -15.99 -4.05
C GLY A 5 -17.05 -16.60 -4.71
N HIS A 6 -16.03 -15.82 -5.02
CA HIS A 6 -14.81 -16.33 -5.62
C HIS A 6 -14.08 -17.31 -4.70
N GLU A 7 -13.38 -18.27 -5.29
CA GLU A 7 -12.39 -19.07 -4.56
C GLU A 7 -11.23 -18.20 -4.07
N LEU A 8 -10.79 -18.44 -2.82
CA LEU A 8 -9.70 -17.69 -2.22
C LEU A 8 -8.34 -18.14 -2.78
N ARG A 9 -7.54 -17.17 -3.18
CA ARG A 9 -6.17 -17.36 -3.69
C ARG A 9 -5.18 -16.58 -2.86
N PHE A 10 -3.98 -17.12 -2.71
CA PHE A 10 -2.92 -16.54 -1.91
C PHE A 10 -1.62 -16.53 -2.70
N GLY A 11 -0.89 -15.45 -2.64
CA GLY A 11 0.36 -15.31 -3.38
C GLY A 11 1.36 -14.38 -2.71
N THR A 12 2.47 -14.15 -3.40
CA THR A 12 3.55 -13.29 -2.93
C THR A 12 3.84 -12.14 -3.88
N PHE A 13 4.25 -11.02 -3.30
CA PHE A 13 4.81 -9.88 -3.98
C PHE A 13 6.28 -9.76 -3.57
N ILE A 14 7.18 -10.14 -4.48
CA ILE A 14 8.61 -10.30 -4.23
C ILE A 14 9.36 -9.13 -4.88
N THR A 15 10.35 -8.58 -4.17
CA THR A 15 11.24 -7.55 -4.71
C THR A 15 12.17 -8.15 -5.77
N PRO A 16 12.20 -7.64 -7.03
CA PRO A 16 13.01 -8.17 -8.11
C PRO A 16 14.47 -7.70 -8.03
N THR A 17 15.14 -7.92 -6.89
CA THR A 17 16.49 -7.40 -6.64
C THR A 17 17.55 -7.94 -7.61
N ALA A 18 18.39 -7.05 -8.17
CA ALA A 18 19.54 -7.38 -9.02
C ALA A 18 20.82 -7.64 -8.21
N GLU A 19 20.88 -7.23 -6.93
CA GLU A 19 22.07 -7.44 -6.07
C GLU A 19 22.31 -8.91 -5.77
N GLN A 20 21.21 -9.68 -5.61
CA GLN A 20 21.23 -11.12 -5.44
C GLN A 20 20.24 -11.75 -6.44
N PRO A 21 20.57 -11.85 -7.73
CA PRO A 21 19.60 -12.18 -8.78
C PRO A 21 19.00 -13.59 -8.65
N ALA A 22 19.64 -14.50 -7.92
CA ALA A 22 19.08 -15.79 -7.60
C ALA A 22 17.99 -15.74 -6.51
N ARG A 23 17.97 -14.69 -5.67
CA ARG A 23 17.05 -14.60 -4.52
C ARG A 23 15.58 -14.50 -4.93
N PRO A 24 15.15 -13.62 -5.83
CA PRO A 24 13.74 -13.56 -6.24
C PRO A 24 13.27 -14.88 -6.88
N VAL A 25 14.15 -15.60 -7.58
CA VAL A 25 13.84 -16.93 -8.13
C VAL A 25 13.64 -17.96 -7.01
N ALA A 26 14.54 -17.99 -6.02
CA ALA A 26 14.42 -18.90 -4.87
C ALA A 26 13.17 -18.60 -4.03
N LEU A 27 12.79 -17.32 -3.85
CA LEU A 27 11.56 -16.95 -3.17
C LEU A 27 10.31 -17.36 -3.95
N ALA A 28 10.32 -17.24 -5.28
CA ALA A 28 9.25 -17.75 -6.13
C ALA A 28 9.07 -19.27 -6.01
N GLN A 29 10.17 -20.01 -5.98
CA GLN A 29 10.14 -21.46 -5.73
C GLN A 29 9.63 -21.79 -4.31
N ALA A 30 10.05 -21.01 -3.29
CA ALA A 30 9.54 -21.14 -1.93
C ALA A 30 8.03 -20.87 -1.85
N THR A 31 7.53 -19.90 -2.61
CA THR A 31 6.10 -19.61 -2.74
C THR A 31 5.32 -20.81 -3.28
N GLU A 32 5.84 -21.44 -4.33
CA GLU A 32 5.26 -22.65 -4.91
C GLU A 32 5.30 -23.83 -3.94
N GLN A 33 6.43 -24.03 -3.25
CA GLN A 33 6.61 -25.09 -2.26
C GLN A 33 5.71 -24.91 -1.02
N ALA A 34 5.44 -23.67 -0.64
CA ALA A 34 4.50 -23.33 0.44
C ALA A 34 3.02 -23.55 0.07
N GLY A 35 2.73 -24.02 -1.14
CA GLY A 35 1.36 -24.30 -1.59
C GLY A 35 0.57 -23.06 -2.00
N LEU A 36 1.22 -21.90 -2.15
CA LEU A 36 0.58 -20.67 -2.59
C LEU A 36 0.25 -20.68 -4.09
N ASP A 37 -0.65 -19.80 -4.53
CA ASP A 37 -1.28 -19.86 -5.85
C ASP A 37 -0.58 -18.99 -6.89
N LEU A 38 0.06 -17.87 -6.47
CA LEU A 38 0.67 -16.94 -7.41
C LEU A 38 1.92 -16.25 -6.89
N VAL A 39 2.78 -15.83 -7.83
CA VAL A 39 3.97 -15.01 -7.58
C VAL A 39 3.88 -13.73 -8.41
N THR A 40 4.14 -12.59 -7.77
CA THR A 40 4.15 -11.31 -8.46
C THR A 40 5.43 -10.53 -8.19
N PHE A 41 5.82 -9.69 -9.18
CA PHE A 41 6.97 -8.80 -9.10
C PHE A 41 6.58 -7.40 -9.56
N GLN A 42 7.14 -6.36 -8.92
CA GLN A 42 6.95 -4.98 -9.37
C GLN A 42 7.73 -4.71 -10.67
N ASP A 43 7.16 -3.88 -11.56
CA ASP A 43 7.80 -3.48 -12.81
C ASP A 43 8.21 -2.00 -12.78
N HIS A 44 9.44 -1.77 -12.34
CA HIS A 44 10.07 -0.44 -12.30
C HIS A 44 11.36 -0.44 -13.13
N PRO A 45 11.28 -0.38 -14.47
CA PRO A 45 12.45 -0.49 -15.36
C PRO A 45 13.52 0.59 -15.13
N TYR A 46 13.13 1.71 -14.52
CA TYR A 46 14.02 2.81 -14.14
C TYR A 46 14.79 2.58 -12.84
N GLN A 47 14.53 1.48 -12.12
CA GLN A 47 15.26 1.14 -10.91
C GLN A 47 16.51 0.32 -11.24
N PRO A 48 17.74 0.89 -11.08
CA PRO A 48 18.97 0.22 -11.50
C PRO A 48 19.31 -1.02 -10.66
N ARG A 49 18.70 -1.15 -9.47
CA ARG A 49 18.87 -2.31 -8.58
C ARG A 49 17.89 -3.43 -8.82
N PHE A 50 16.98 -3.27 -9.78
CA PHE A 50 15.99 -4.28 -10.09
C PHE A 50 16.31 -5.01 -11.39
N LEU A 51 16.01 -6.28 -11.40
CA LEU A 51 15.93 -7.05 -12.62
C LEU A 51 14.75 -6.55 -13.45
N ASP A 52 14.89 -6.58 -14.78
CA ASP A 52 13.74 -6.35 -15.66
C ASP A 52 12.66 -7.40 -15.35
N THR A 53 11.48 -6.92 -15.04
CA THR A 53 10.40 -7.77 -14.51
C THR A 53 9.92 -8.79 -15.54
N TRP A 54 9.88 -8.45 -16.82
CA TRP A 54 9.44 -9.39 -17.84
C TRP A 54 10.47 -10.49 -18.07
N THR A 55 11.75 -10.15 -18.04
CA THR A 55 12.86 -11.11 -18.08
C THR A 55 12.81 -12.05 -16.87
N LEU A 56 12.61 -11.49 -15.66
CA LEU A 56 12.50 -12.26 -14.43
C LEU A 56 11.29 -13.20 -14.45
N LEU A 57 10.11 -12.74 -14.86
CA LEU A 57 8.91 -13.57 -14.99
C LEU A 57 9.15 -14.75 -15.91
N SER A 58 9.80 -14.52 -17.07
CA SER A 58 10.13 -15.60 -18.01
C SER A 58 11.10 -16.62 -17.42
N TYR A 59 12.08 -16.14 -16.65
CA TYR A 59 13.06 -17.04 -16.00
C TYR A 59 12.42 -17.83 -14.85
N VAL A 60 11.58 -17.19 -14.03
CA VAL A 60 10.84 -17.84 -12.94
C VAL A 60 9.84 -18.86 -13.50
N ALA A 61 9.18 -18.55 -14.61
CA ALA A 61 8.27 -19.46 -15.32
C ALA A 61 8.93 -20.81 -15.66
N ALA A 62 10.20 -20.77 -16.07
CA ALA A 62 10.98 -21.95 -16.38
C ALA A 62 11.53 -22.71 -15.13
N ARG A 63 11.35 -22.14 -13.94
CA ARG A 63 11.83 -22.68 -12.66
C ARG A 63 10.71 -23.07 -11.70
N THR A 64 9.46 -22.89 -12.10
CA THR A 64 8.24 -23.20 -11.36
C THR A 64 7.28 -23.97 -12.28
N GLU A 65 6.37 -24.74 -11.70
CA GLU A 65 5.47 -25.61 -12.47
C GLU A 65 3.99 -25.25 -12.31
N ARG A 66 3.62 -24.65 -11.17
CA ARG A 66 2.20 -24.50 -10.79
C ARG A 66 1.75 -23.04 -10.56
N VAL A 67 2.59 -22.23 -9.90
CA VAL A 67 2.20 -20.87 -9.53
C VAL A 67 1.90 -20.03 -10.76
N GLU A 68 0.83 -19.24 -10.67
CA GLU A 68 0.52 -18.18 -11.63
C GLU A 68 1.53 -17.02 -11.49
N LEU A 69 1.81 -16.35 -12.58
CA LEU A 69 2.84 -15.33 -12.69
C LEU A 69 2.26 -14.02 -13.18
N SER A 70 2.55 -12.92 -12.51
CA SER A 70 2.13 -11.59 -12.95
C SER A 70 3.15 -10.52 -12.56
N ALA A 71 3.22 -9.46 -13.36
CA ALA A 71 3.74 -8.20 -12.87
C ALA A 71 2.69 -7.54 -11.96
N ASN A 72 3.16 -6.80 -10.94
CA ASN A 72 2.31 -6.11 -9.97
C ASN A 72 2.78 -4.65 -9.80
N VAL A 73 2.57 -3.78 -10.76
CA VAL A 73 1.93 -3.97 -12.08
C VAL A 73 2.89 -3.54 -13.19
N VAL A 74 2.67 -3.98 -14.44
CA VAL A 74 3.45 -3.55 -15.60
C VAL A 74 3.43 -2.02 -15.74
N ASN A 75 4.61 -1.42 -15.94
CA ASN A 75 4.76 -0.01 -16.27
C ASN A 75 4.45 0.22 -17.76
N LEU A 76 3.16 0.40 -18.07
CA LEU A 76 2.69 0.52 -19.45
C LEU A 76 3.37 1.63 -20.25
N PRO A 77 3.70 2.83 -19.71
CA PRO A 77 4.39 3.88 -20.47
C PRO A 77 5.75 3.47 -21.04
N LEU A 78 6.39 2.45 -20.45
CA LEU A 78 7.68 1.92 -20.91
C LEU A 78 7.56 0.60 -21.66
N ARG A 79 6.35 0.06 -21.85
CA ARG A 79 6.11 -1.21 -22.54
C ARG A 79 5.00 -1.10 -23.58
N PRO A 80 5.34 -1.01 -24.87
CA PRO A 80 4.35 -0.89 -25.95
C PRO A 80 3.30 -2.02 -25.88
N PRO A 81 1.99 -1.72 -25.88
CA PRO A 81 0.94 -2.70 -25.59
C PRO A 81 0.89 -3.85 -26.60
N ALA A 82 1.21 -3.59 -27.88
CA ALA A 82 1.23 -4.63 -28.89
C ALA A 82 2.38 -5.65 -28.69
N VAL A 83 3.54 -5.18 -28.23
CA VAL A 83 4.68 -6.07 -27.90
C VAL A 83 4.37 -6.81 -26.61
N LEU A 84 3.82 -6.12 -25.61
CA LEU A 84 3.41 -6.71 -24.32
C LEU A 84 2.38 -7.84 -24.51
N ALA A 85 1.36 -7.62 -25.36
CA ALA A 85 0.39 -8.65 -25.69
C ALA A 85 1.05 -9.93 -26.26
N ARG A 86 2.04 -9.76 -27.15
CA ARG A 86 2.78 -10.89 -27.72
C ARG A 86 3.62 -11.61 -26.67
N SER A 87 4.29 -10.87 -25.82
CA SER A 87 5.11 -11.44 -24.75
C SER A 87 4.27 -12.20 -23.76
N ALA A 88 3.11 -11.64 -23.34
CA ALA A 88 2.20 -12.29 -22.42
C ALA A 88 1.62 -13.60 -23.01
N ALA A 89 1.09 -13.57 -24.24
CA ALA A 89 0.59 -14.76 -24.90
C ALA A 89 1.69 -15.81 -25.12
N GLY A 90 2.91 -15.39 -25.48
CA GLY A 90 4.05 -16.30 -25.64
C GLY A 90 4.43 -16.98 -24.34
N LEU A 91 4.52 -16.23 -23.24
CA LEU A 91 4.82 -16.79 -21.93
C LEU A 91 3.70 -17.70 -21.44
N ASP A 92 2.46 -17.34 -21.68
CA ASP A 92 1.30 -18.13 -21.31
C ASP A 92 1.26 -19.49 -22.05
N LEU A 93 1.56 -19.50 -23.35
CA LEU A 93 1.72 -20.73 -24.13
C LEU A 93 2.85 -21.62 -23.60
N LEU A 94 4.00 -21.02 -23.28
CA LEU A 94 5.17 -21.74 -22.74
C LEU A 94 4.90 -22.33 -21.36
N THR A 95 4.04 -21.73 -20.59
CA THR A 95 3.70 -22.15 -19.22
C THR A 95 2.42 -22.99 -19.15
N GLY A 96 1.70 -23.16 -20.27
CA GLY A 96 0.43 -23.90 -20.30
C GLY A 96 -0.70 -23.18 -19.54
N GLY A 97 -0.76 -21.83 -19.56
CA GLY A 97 -1.84 -21.06 -18.97
C GLY A 97 -1.58 -20.58 -17.54
N ARG A 98 -0.38 -20.11 -17.23
CA ARG A 98 -0.03 -19.60 -15.88
C ARG A 98 0.26 -18.10 -15.81
N VAL A 99 -0.21 -17.30 -16.76
CA VAL A 99 0.07 -15.86 -16.81
C VAL A 99 -1.18 -15.05 -16.48
N ALA A 100 -1.04 -14.07 -15.61
CA ALA A 100 -1.97 -12.96 -15.47
C ALA A 100 -1.25 -11.65 -15.83
N LEU A 101 -1.98 -10.63 -16.25
CA LEU A 101 -1.43 -9.37 -16.69
C LEU A 101 -1.88 -8.22 -15.80
N GLY A 102 -1.10 -7.91 -14.78
CA GLY A 102 -1.28 -6.70 -13.98
C GLY A 102 -0.78 -5.48 -14.76
N LEU A 103 -1.64 -4.47 -14.99
CA LEU A 103 -1.31 -3.25 -15.72
C LEU A 103 -1.44 -2.00 -14.85
N GLY A 104 -0.49 -1.07 -14.99
CA GLY A 104 -0.50 0.25 -14.37
C GLY A 104 -0.45 1.36 -15.42
N ALA A 105 -1.20 2.44 -15.17
CA ALA A 105 -1.24 3.62 -16.04
C ALA A 105 0.07 4.45 -16.05
N GLY A 106 1.02 4.10 -15.19
CA GLY A 106 2.20 4.90 -14.89
C GLY A 106 2.00 5.78 -13.64
N GLY A 107 3.08 6.17 -13.00
CA GLY A 107 3.03 6.98 -11.76
C GLY A 107 4.27 7.82 -11.53
N PHE A 108 5.41 7.37 -11.98
CA PHE A 108 6.73 7.97 -11.72
C PHE A 108 7.25 8.67 -12.96
N TRP A 109 6.59 9.75 -13.34
CA TRP A 109 6.73 10.36 -14.65
C TRP A 109 8.13 10.89 -14.95
N ASP A 110 8.85 11.45 -13.95
CA ASP A 110 10.24 11.92 -14.15
C ASP A 110 11.16 10.75 -14.50
N ALA A 111 11.00 9.62 -13.81
CA ALA A 111 11.77 8.41 -14.08
C ALA A 111 11.38 7.75 -15.41
N ILE A 112 10.09 7.77 -15.75
CA ILE A 112 9.56 7.28 -17.02
C ILE A 112 10.13 8.10 -18.19
N GLU A 113 10.16 9.45 -18.08
CA GLU A 113 10.76 10.33 -19.08
C GLU A 113 12.27 10.11 -19.21
N ALA A 114 12.98 9.95 -18.09
CA ALA A 114 14.41 9.66 -18.10
C ALA A 114 14.74 8.34 -18.83
N MET A 115 13.81 7.39 -18.89
CA MET A 115 13.92 6.15 -19.66
C MET A 115 13.39 6.28 -21.10
N GLY A 116 13.04 7.49 -21.54
CA GLY A 116 12.53 7.76 -22.89
C GLY A 116 11.02 7.55 -23.05
N GLY A 117 10.28 7.33 -21.97
CA GLY A 117 8.84 7.28 -21.99
C GLY A 117 8.21 8.65 -22.17
N ARG A 118 7.02 8.70 -22.74
CA ARG A 118 6.25 9.94 -22.89
C ARG A 118 5.54 10.27 -21.58
N ARG A 119 5.68 11.48 -21.06
CA ARG A 119 4.87 11.98 -19.94
C ARG A 119 3.43 12.20 -20.37
N LEU A 120 2.51 11.69 -19.58
CA LEU A 120 1.07 11.88 -19.75
C LEU A 120 0.49 12.58 -18.51
N THR A 121 -0.54 13.35 -18.71
CA THR A 121 -1.38 13.85 -17.59
C THR A 121 -2.13 12.69 -16.95
N PRO A 122 -2.64 12.83 -15.71
CA PRO A 122 -3.44 11.79 -15.06
C PRO A 122 -4.66 11.35 -15.88
N GLY A 123 -5.25 12.27 -16.65
CA GLY A 123 -6.36 11.97 -17.56
C GLY A 123 -5.91 11.13 -18.75
N GLU A 124 -4.90 11.59 -19.46
CA GLU A 124 -4.32 10.90 -20.63
C GLU A 124 -3.80 9.51 -20.28
N SER A 125 -3.22 9.32 -19.09
CA SER A 125 -2.70 8.02 -18.67
C SER A 125 -3.80 6.95 -18.51
N VAL A 126 -5.01 7.35 -18.08
CA VAL A 126 -6.17 6.46 -18.02
C VAL A 126 -6.71 6.14 -19.42
N ASP A 127 -6.73 7.13 -20.32
CA ASP A 127 -7.14 6.94 -21.71
C ASP A 127 -6.17 6.02 -22.45
N ALA A 128 -4.86 6.23 -22.27
CA ALA A 128 -3.82 5.37 -22.83
C ALA A 128 -3.94 3.92 -22.31
N LEU A 129 -4.26 3.73 -21.03
CA LEU A 129 -4.46 2.39 -20.47
C LEU A 129 -5.71 1.71 -21.07
N ASP A 130 -6.81 2.43 -21.25
CA ASP A 130 -8.01 1.91 -21.91
C ASP A 130 -7.74 1.48 -23.37
N GLU A 131 -7.03 2.33 -24.11
CA GLU A 131 -6.60 1.99 -25.48
C GLU A 131 -5.66 0.77 -25.51
N ALA A 132 -4.73 0.68 -24.55
CA ALA A 132 -3.81 -0.44 -24.44
C ALA A 132 -4.53 -1.76 -24.18
N ILE A 133 -5.53 -1.77 -23.28
CA ILE A 133 -6.37 -2.96 -23.01
C ILE A 133 -7.05 -3.42 -24.30
N ARG A 134 -7.60 -2.49 -25.08
CA ARG A 134 -8.22 -2.82 -26.39
C ARG A 134 -7.21 -3.42 -27.36
N VAL A 135 -6.02 -2.81 -27.49
CA VAL A 135 -4.93 -3.34 -28.35
C VAL A 135 -4.54 -4.76 -27.93
N ILE A 136 -4.39 -5.00 -26.63
CA ILE A 136 -4.00 -6.30 -26.08
C ILE A 136 -5.08 -7.35 -26.38
N ARG A 137 -6.35 -7.09 -26.06
CA ARG A 137 -7.46 -8.01 -26.30
C ARG A 137 -7.66 -8.29 -27.79
N GLU A 138 -7.56 -7.28 -28.64
CA GLU A 138 -7.64 -7.43 -30.10
C GLU A 138 -6.51 -8.33 -30.66
N LEU A 139 -5.30 -8.21 -30.14
CA LEU A 139 -4.20 -9.07 -30.54
C LEU A 139 -4.37 -10.52 -30.10
N TRP A 140 -4.98 -10.77 -28.94
CA TRP A 140 -5.24 -12.11 -28.44
C TRP A 140 -6.44 -12.81 -29.14
N ALA A 141 -7.33 -12.05 -29.75
CA ALA A 141 -8.48 -12.56 -30.47
C ALA A 141 -8.06 -13.18 -31.83
N ALA A 142 -7.32 -14.30 -31.79
CA ALA A 142 -6.69 -14.91 -32.97
C ALA A 142 -7.73 -15.53 -33.95
N ASP A 143 -8.93 -15.87 -33.46
CA ASP A 143 -10.01 -16.46 -34.29
C ASP A 143 -10.75 -15.42 -35.12
N GLU A 144 -10.55 -14.12 -34.83
CA GLU A 144 -11.18 -13.06 -35.58
C GLU A 144 -10.47 -12.80 -36.93
N ARG A 145 -11.27 -12.50 -37.94
CA ARG A 145 -10.74 -12.22 -39.28
C ARG A 145 -10.24 -10.78 -39.40
N GLY A 146 -9.17 -10.62 -40.15
CA GLY A 146 -8.56 -9.30 -40.45
C GLY A 146 -7.49 -8.91 -39.46
N GLY A 147 -6.82 -7.79 -39.75
CA GLY A 147 -5.81 -7.23 -38.86
C GLY A 147 -6.43 -6.41 -37.71
N VAL A 148 -5.72 -6.26 -36.62
CA VAL A 148 -6.06 -5.36 -35.51
C VAL A 148 -6.24 -3.94 -36.04
N ARG A 149 -7.26 -3.24 -35.54
CA ARG A 149 -7.53 -1.86 -35.90
C ARG A 149 -7.92 -1.06 -34.66
N VAL A 150 -6.91 -0.57 -33.96
CA VAL A 150 -7.05 0.42 -32.89
C VAL A 150 -6.33 1.70 -33.38
N ASP A 151 -7.09 2.74 -33.66
CA ASP A 151 -6.61 4.05 -34.12
C ASP A 151 -7.02 5.06 -33.04
N GLY A 152 -6.27 5.07 -31.94
CA GLY A 152 -6.51 5.90 -30.76
C GLY A 152 -5.58 7.12 -30.71
N ASP A 153 -5.77 7.95 -29.72
CA ASP A 153 -4.99 9.16 -29.49
C ASP A 153 -3.59 8.86 -28.91
N HIS A 154 -3.46 7.73 -28.20
CA HIS A 154 -2.24 7.30 -27.52
C HIS A 154 -1.56 6.15 -28.24
N TYR A 155 -2.32 5.20 -28.76
CA TYR A 155 -1.80 4.03 -29.47
C TYR A 155 -2.48 3.85 -30.83
N ARG A 156 -1.64 3.71 -31.86
CA ARG A 156 -2.08 3.42 -33.21
C ARG A 156 -1.55 2.07 -33.67
N VAL A 157 -2.43 1.05 -33.69
CA VAL A 157 -2.14 -0.31 -34.13
C VAL A 157 -3.11 -0.67 -35.25
N VAL A 158 -2.67 -0.49 -36.49
CA VAL A 158 -3.50 -0.68 -37.69
C VAL A 158 -2.86 -1.69 -38.62
N GLY A 159 -3.55 -2.78 -38.90
CA GLY A 159 -3.10 -3.85 -39.82
C GLY A 159 -2.16 -4.88 -39.15
N ALA A 160 -1.90 -4.81 -37.86
CA ALA A 160 -1.14 -5.84 -37.15
C ALA A 160 -1.88 -7.19 -37.21
N LYS A 161 -1.17 -8.28 -37.46
CA LYS A 161 -1.74 -9.63 -37.44
C LYS A 161 -2.08 -10.04 -36.03
N ARG A 162 -3.26 -10.63 -35.83
CA ARG A 162 -3.70 -11.21 -34.55
C ARG A 162 -2.89 -12.44 -34.15
N GLY A 163 -2.97 -12.85 -32.91
CA GLY A 163 -2.34 -14.05 -32.34
C GLY A 163 -0.84 -13.88 -32.05
N PRO A 164 -0.19 -14.91 -31.44
CA PRO A 164 -0.87 -16.17 -31.10
C PRO A 164 -1.97 -15.94 -30.05
N ALA A 165 -3.02 -16.79 -30.07
CA ALA A 165 -3.92 -16.87 -28.93
C ALA A 165 -3.16 -17.37 -27.71
N PRO A 166 -3.37 -16.82 -26.51
CA PRO A 166 -2.83 -17.40 -25.28
C PRO A 166 -3.43 -18.81 -25.01
N ALA A 167 -2.80 -19.58 -24.14
CA ALA A 167 -3.27 -20.92 -23.76
C ALA A 167 -4.57 -20.89 -22.96
N HIS A 168 -4.84 -19.78 -22.26
CA HIS A 168 -6.10 -19.52 -21.56
C HIS A 168 -6.47 -18.03 -21.70
N PRO A 169 -7.68 -17.60 -21.36
CA PRO A 169 -8.04 -16.20 -21.29
C PRO A 169 -7.20 -15.50 -20.18
N ILE A 170 -6.12 -14.83 -20.57
CA ILE A 170 -5.24 -14.13 -19.62
C ILE A 170 -6.05 -13.02 -18.94
N PRO A 171 -6.23 -13.04 -17.61
CA PRO A 171 -6.92 -11.97 -16.90
C PRO A 171 -6.08 -10.70 -16.86
N ILE A 172 -6.71 -9.55 -17.07
CA ILE A 172 -6.10 -8.22 -16.95
C ILE A 172 -6.52 -7.62 -15.63
N TRP A 173 -5.53 -7.31 -14.75
CA TRP A 173 -5.74 -6.68 -13.45
C TRP A 173 -5.23 -5.25 -13.46
N LEU A 174 -5.94 -4.33 -12.81
CA LEU A 174 -5.53 -2.93 -12.74
C LEU A 174 -5.28 -2.48 -11.30
N GLY A 175 -4.12 -1.83 -11.07
CA GLY A 175 -3.86 -1.06 -9.87
C GLY A 175 -4.63 0.28 -9.95
N ALA A 176 -5.63 0.49 -9.08
CA ALA A 176 -6.53 1.62 -9.17
C ALA A 176 -6.96 2.13 -7.79
N TYR A 177 -6.99 3.47 -7.62
CA TYR A 177 -7.41 4.13 -6.36
C TYR A 177 -8.37 5.30 -6.59
N LYS A 178 -8.40 5.89 -7.79
CA LYS A 178 -9.20 7.08 -8.10
C LYS A 178 -10.42 6.71 -8.93
N PRO A 179 -11.54 7.46 -8.83
CA PRO A 179 -12.81 7.08 -9.43
C PRO A 179 -12.76 6.77 -10.93
N ARG A 180 -11.94 7.50 -11.71
CA ARG A 180 -11.82 7.27 -13.16
C ARG A 180 -11.16 5.93 -13.46
N MET A 181 -10.10 5.57 -12.70
CA MET A 181 -9.44 4.26 -12.81
C MET A 181 -10.35 3.12 -12.34
N LEU A 182 -11.11 3.31 -11.25
CA LEU A 182 -12.05 2.31 -10.75
C LEU A 182 -13.18 2.02 -11.77
N ARG A 183 -13.68 3.08 -12.45
CA ARG A 183 -14.63 2.87 -13.54
C ARG A 183 -14.01 2.11 -14.72
N LEU A 184 -12.71 2.31 -15.00
CA LEU A 184 -12.02 1.52 -16.02
C LEU A 184 -11.92 0.04 -15.61
N VAL A 185 -11.64 -0.24 -14.33
CA VAL A 185 -11.68 -1.61 -13.79
C VAL A 185 -13.03 -2.25 -14.08
N GLY A 186 -14.13 -1.59 -13.69
CA GLY A 186 -15.49 -2.10 -13.88
C GLY A 186 -15.81 -2.45 -15.34
N ARG A 187 -15.52 -1.54 -16.27
CA ARG A 187 -15.91 -1.74 -17.67
C ARG A 187 -14.96 -2.62 -18.49
N ALA A 188 -13.67 -2.73 -18.13
CA ALA A 188 -12.67 -3.31 -19.04
C ALA A 188 -11.69 -4.31 -18.43
N ALA A 189 -11.53 -4.37 -17.11
CA ALA A 189 -10.58 -5.27 -16.45
C ALA A 189 -11.26 -6.54 -15.90
N ASP A 190 -10.44 -7.54 -15.60
CA ASP A 190 -10.89 -8.80 -14.98
C ASP A 190 -10.55 -8.85 -13.48
N GLY A 191 -9.80 -7.87 -13.00
CA GLY A 191 -9.49 -7.74 -11.58
C GLY A 191 -9.07 -6.34 -11.15
N TRP A 192 -9.32 -6.04 -9.89
CA TRP A 192 -8.90 -4.86 -9.18
C TRP A 192 -7.79 -5.20 -8.19
N LEU A 193 -6.63 -4.56 -8.30
CA LEU A 193 -5.41 -4.89 -7.57
C LEU A 193 -4.86 -3.65 -6.82
N PRO A 194 -5.48 -3.23 -5.73
CA PRO A 194 -4.94 -2.21 -4.83
C PRO A 194 -3.91 -2.79 -3.86
N SER A 195 -3.21 -1.89 -3.17
CA SER A 195 -2.35 -2.22 -2.04
C SER A 195 -2.93 -1.61 -0.76
N LEU A 196 -3.10 -2.40 0.29
CA LEU A 196 -3.70 -1.96 1.55
C LEU A 196 -2.99 -0.74 2.15
N PRO A 197 -1.64 -0.65 2.15
CA PRO A 197 -0.93 0.53 2.66
C PRO A 197 -1.18 1.84 1.88
N TYR A 198 -1.81 1.79 0.71
CA TYR A 198 -2.16 2.99 -0.07
C TYR A 198 -3.62 3.41 0.09
N LEU A 199 -4.37 2.68 0.89
CA LEU A 199 -5.73 3.04 1.28
C LEU A 199 -5.71 3.81 2.60
N PRO A 200 -6.62 4.75 2.82
CA PRO A 200 -6.75 5.44 4.12
C PRO A 200 -7.06 4.49 5.29
N GLY A 201 -7.67 3.37 4.99
CA GLY A 201 -8.03 2.29 5.87
C GLY A 201 -8.70 1.18 5.07
N ARG A 202 -8.92 0.01 5.68
CA ARG A 202 -9.61 -1.12 5.01
C ARG A 202 -11.06 -0.80 4.66
N GLU A 203 -11.69 0.13 5.39
CA GLU A 203 -13.06 0.60 5.19
C GLU A 203 -13.24 1.30 3.83
N ALA A 204 -12.17 1.93 3.32
CA ALA A 204 -12.17 2.53 1.98
C ALA A 204 -12.51 1.51 0.87
N LEU A 205 -12.26 0.22 1.08
CA LEU A 205 -12.68 -0.84 0.16
C LEU A 205 -14.21 -0.85 -0.03
N GLY A 206 -14.96 -0.57 1.04
CA GLY A 206 -16.42 -0.47 1.03
C GLY A 206 -16.95 0.71 0.20
N GLU A 207 -16.18 1.80 0.09
CA GLU A 207 -16.52 2.96 -0.73
C GLU A 207 -16.09 2.80 -2.19
N LEU A 208 -14.99 2.10 -2.43
CA LEU A 208 -14.39 1.95 -3.75
C LEU A 208 -15.05 0.82 -4.57
N ASN A 209 -15.47 -0.28 -3.94
CA ASN A 209 -16.16 -1.39 -4.59
C ASN A 209 -17.43 -0.96 -5.36
N PRO A 210 -18.35 -0.15 -4.78
CA PRO A 210 -19.55 0.29 -5.49
C PRO A 210 -19.26 1.02 -6.81
N VAL A 211 -18.17 1.78 -6.89
CA VAL A 211 -17.77 2.49 -8.13
C VAL A 211 -17.40 1.49 -9.24
N ILE A 212 -16.77 0.39 -8.87
CA ILE A 212 -16.41 -0.69 -9.80
C ILE A 212 -17.67 -1.44 -10.21
N ASP A 213 -18.53 -1.81 -9.26
CA ASP A 213 -19.75 -2.60 -9.48
C ASP A 213 -20.76 -1.85 -10.36
N GLU A 214 -20.97 -0.55 -10.09
CA GLU A 214 -21.81 0.31 -10.89
C GLU A 214 -21.30 0.41 -12.33
N SER A 215 -19.99 0.63 -12.49
CA SER A 215 -19.37 0.72 -13.82
C SER A 215 -19.40 -0.60 -14.59
N ALA A 216 -19.26 -1.74 -13.91
CA ALA A 216 -19.41 -3.06 -14.49
C ALA A 216 -20.84 -3.25 -15.01
N THR A 217 -21.83 -2.95 -14.17
CA THR A 217 -23.25 -3.05 -14.52
C THR A 217 -23.62 -2.16 -15.71
N GLN A 218 -23.12 -0.91 -15.73
CA GLN A 218 -23.30 0.02 -16.85
C GLN A 218 -22.67 -0.49 -18.15
N ALA A 219 -21.62 -1.28 -18.06
CA ALA A 219 -20.95 -1.92 -19.19
C ALA A 219 -21.58 -3.28 -19.58
N GLY A 220 -22.67 -3.69 -18.91
CA GLY A 220 -23.34 -4.97 -19.16
C GLY A 220 -22.60 -6.20 -18.62
N ARG A 221 -21.71 -5.99 -17.62
CA ARG A 221 -20.94 -7.03 -16.95
C ARG A 221 -21.49 -7.28 -15.54
N ALA A 222 -21.38 -8.51 -15.06
CA ALA A 222 -21.68 -8.80 -13.66
C ALA A 222 -20.49 -8.38 -12.75
N PRO A 223 -20.74 -7.71 -11.61
CA PRO A 223 -19.67 -7.35 -10.66
C PRO A 223 -18.82 -8.54 -10.20
N GLU A 224 -19.43 -9.72 -10.14
CA GLU A 224 -18.80 -11.00 -9.79
C GLU A 224 -17.80 -11.49 -10.84
N GLU A 225 -17.80 -10.95 -12.06
CA GLU A 225 -16.79 -11.28 -13.07
C GLU A 225 -15.44 -10.64 -12.75
N ILE A 226 -15.41 -9.63 -11.88
CA ILE A 226 -14.22 -8.83 -11.56
C ILE A 226 -13.66 -9.29 -10.23
N ARG A 227 -12.50 -9.94 -10.24
CA ARG A 227 -11.83 -10.42 -9.04
C ARG A 227 -11.29 -9.25 -8.19
N ARG A 228 -11.46 -9.33 -6.90
CA ARG A 228 -10.88 -8.38 -5.94
C ARG A 228 -9.59 -8.95 -5.38
N LEU A 229 -8.46 -8.35 -5.71
CA LEU A 229 -7.14 -8.70 -5.23
C LEU A 229 -6.68 -7.63 -4.22
N LEU A 230 -5.75 -7.97 -3.33
CA LEU A 230 -5.21 -7.02 -2.36
C LEU A 230 -3.75 -7.35 -2.04
N ASN A 231 -2.86 -6.39 -2.25
CA ASN A 231 -1.50 -6.49 -1.70
C ASN A 231 -1.56 -6.13 -0.21
N ILE A 232 -0.96 -6.99 0.62
CA ILE A 232 -0.90 -6.86 2.08
C ILE A 232 0.54 -6.92 2.57
N GLY A 233 0.83 -6.31 3.72
CA GLY A 233 2.09 -6.49 4.44
C GLY A 233 2.06 -7.70 5.37
N PRO A 234 3.22 -8.13 5.91
CA PRO A 234 3.30 -9.20 6.90
C PRO A 234 2.50 -8.94 8.18
N GLN A 235 2.36 -7.68 8.57
CA GLN A 235 1.57 -7.25 9.73
C GLN A 235 0.07 -7.41 9.53
N ASP A 236 -0.40 -7.42 8.27
CA ASP A 236 -1.81 -7.54 7.92
C ASP A 236 -2.24 -9.01 7.74
N ALA A 237 -1.27 -9.95 7.79
CA ALA A 237 -1.49 -11.37 7.52
C ALA A 237 -2.01 -12.12 8.77
N ASP A 238 -3.17 -11.68 9.27
CA ASP A 238 -3.92 -12.29 10.35
C ASP A 238 -5.14 -13.01 9.78
N PRO A 239 -5.39 -14.31 10.14
CA PRO A 239 -6.46 -15.09 9.52
C PRO A 239 -7.87 -14.50 9.67
N GLU A 240 -8.21 -13.99 10.85
CA GLU A 240 -9.51 -13.41 11.14
C GLU A 240 -9.73 -12.14 10.32
N SER A 241 -8.73 -11.25 10.31
CA SER A 241 -8.76 -10.01 9.54
C SER A 241 -8.87 -10.27 8.03
N LEU A 242 -8.14 -11.24 7.50
CA LEU A 242 -8.24 -11.60 6.07
C LEU A 242 -9.58 -12.26 5.73
N ALA A 243 -10.16 -13.05 6.65
CA ALA A 243 -11.50 -13.61 6.47
C ALA A 243 -12.58 -12.51 6.46
N GLU A 244 -12.47 -11.51 7.33
CA GLU A 244 -13.36 -10.32 7.30
C GLU A 244 -13.24 -9.58 5.95
N LEU A 245 -12.01 -9.30 5.48
CA LEU A 245 -11.79 -8.66 4.18
C LEU A 245 -12.42 -9.44 3.02
N ALA A 246 -12.39 -10.77 3.09
CA ALA A 246 -13.02 -11.61 2.08
C ALA A 246 -14.55 -11.54 2.12
N LEU A 247 -15.15 -11.59 3.32
CA LEU A 247 -16.60 -11.67 3.50
C LEU A 247 -17.29 -10.30 3.39
N GLU A 248 -16.65 -9.24 3.89
CA GLU A 248 -17.24 -7.90 3.92
C GLU A 248 -16.98 -7.11 2.64
N TYR A 249 -15.76 -7.20 2.11
CA TYR A 249 -15.32 -6.41 0.96
C TYR A 249 -15.08 -7.24 -0.31
N GLY A 250 -15.30 -8.56 -0.25
CA GLY A 250 -15.19 -9.45 -1.40
C GLY A 250 -13.77 -9.71 -1.89
N ILE A 251 -12.75 -9.41 -1.08
CA ILE A 251 -11.35 -9.70 -1.43
C ILE A 251 -11.19 -11.22 -1.54
N SER A 252 -10.71 -11.67 -2.70
CA SER A 252 -10.59 -13.09 -2.99
C SER A 252 -9.18 -13.54 -3.36
N THR A 253 -8.23 -12.59 -3.47
CA THR A 253 -6.83 -12.89 -3.70
C THR A 253 -5.96 -12.00 -2.82
N PHE A 254 -5.24 -12.60 -1.89
CA PHE A 254 -4.33 -11.93 -0.99
C PHE A 254 -2.89 -12.12 -1.45
N ILE A 255 -2.15 -11.03 -1.64
CA ILE A 255 -0.79 -11.03 -2.16
C ILE A 255 0.13 -10.43 -1.10
N LEU A 256 0.90 -11.27 -0.43
CA LEU A 256 1.79 -10.90 0.67
C LEU A 256 3.08 -10.29 0.15
N ALA A 257 3.39 -9.06 0.53
CA ALA A 257 4.71 -8.45 0.30
C ALA A 257 5.73 -9.10 1.25
N ALA A 258 6.56 -10.01 0.73
CA ALA A 258 7.52 -10.74 1.54
C ALA A 258 8.77 -11.14 0.75
N ASP A 259 9.94 -10.81 1.32
CA ASP A 259 11.27 -11.19 0.82
C ASP A 259 11.99 -12.17 1.77
N ASP A 260 11.25 -12.82 2.68
CA ASP A 260 11.76 -13.80 3.63
C ASP A 260 11.07 -15.16 3.45
N PRO A 261 11.84 -16.26 3.25
CA PRO A 261 11.27 -17.59 3.05
C PRO A 261 10.42 -18.09 4.21
N ARG A 262 10.73 -17.72 5.46
CA ARG A 262 9.97 -18.15 6.65
C ARG A 262 8.60 -17.51 6.68
N THR A 263 8.53 -16.23 6.36
CA THR A 263 7.27 -15.48 6.24
C THR A 263 6.38 -16.08 5.14
N ILE A 264 6.96 -16.40 3.97
CA ILE A 264 6.25 -17.07 2.88
C ILE A 264 5.74 -18.45 3.32
N GLN A 265 6.58 -19.26 3.97
CA GLN A 265 6.19 -20.57 4.44
C GLN A 265 5.06 -20.52 5.47
N ARG A 266 5.13 -19.60 6.45
CA ARG A 266 4.08 -19.39 7.43
C ARG A 266 2.77 -18.99 6.75
N PHE A 267 2.82 -18.08 5.79
CA PHE A 267 1.63 -17.61 5.05
C PHE A 267 0.94 -18.78 4.33
N GLY A 268 1.69 -19.66 3.67
CA GLY A 268 1.14 -20.82 2.98
C GLY A 268 0.69 -21.95 3.89
N ALA A 269 1.46 -22.25 4.95
CA ALA A 269 1.21 -23.40 5.81
C ALA A 269 0.17 -23.15 6.91
N GLU A 270 0.07 -21.91 7.42
CA GLU A 270 -0.77 -21.56 8.57
C GLU A 270 -1.89 -20.61 8.19
N ILE A 271 -1.57 -19.46 7.58
CA ILE A 271 -2.53 -18.37 7.37
C ILE A 271 -3.54 -18.73 6.27
N ALA A 272 -3.09 -19.09 5.08
CA ALA A 272 -3.97 -19.35 3.95
C ALA A 272 -5.00 -20.47 4.20
N PRO A 273 -4.64 -21.62 4.83
CA PRO A 273 -5.62 -22.64 5.20
C PRO A 273 -6.64 -22.13 6.22
N ALA A 274 -6.20 -21.40 7.27
CA ALA A 274 -7.08 -20.87 8.30
C ALA A 274 -8.11 -19.89 7.72
N VAL A 275 -7.69 -18.97 6.83
CA VAL A 275 -8.60 -18.04 6.14
C VAL A 275 -9.63 -18.80 5.29
N ARG A 276 -9.19 -19.82 4.53
CA ARG A 276 -10.09 -20.65 3.72
C ARG A 276 -11.14 -21.35 4.58
N GLU A 277 -10.74 -21.88 5.74
CA GLU A 277 -11.64 -22.54 6.68
C GLU A 277 -12.65 -21.56 7.29
N LEU A 278 -12.21 -20.41 7.79
CA LEU A 278 -13.07 -19.37 8.35
C LEU A 278 -14.13 -18.89 7.33
N VAL A 279 -13.71 -18.57 6.11
CA VAL A 279 -14.61 -18.10 5.06
C VAL A 279 -15.58 -19.21 4.61
N ALA A 280 -15.11 -20.44 4.48
CA ALA A 280 -15.99 -21.56 4.13
C ALA A 280 -17.06 -21.81 5.21
N ALA A 281 -16.68 -21.76 6.49
CA ALA A 281 -17.60 -21.92 7.60
C ALA A 281 -18.70 -20.84 7.60
N GLU A 282 -18.35 -19.59 7.32
CA GLU A 282 -19.32 -18.49 7.28
C GLU A 282 -20.24 -18.55 6.05
N ARG A 283 -19.68 -18.86 4.87
CA ARG A 283 -20.46 -19.11 3.65
C ARG A 283 -21.47 -20.26 3.82
N HIS A 284 -21.12 -21.32 4.57
CA HIS A 284 -22.03 -22.42 4.90
C HIS A 284 -23.15 -21.97 5.84
N ARG A 285 -22.83 -21.18 6.89
CA ARG A 285 -23.84 -20.62 7.80
C ARG A 285 -24.83 -19.70 7.09
N GLY A 286 -24.36 -18.89 6.14
CA GLY A 286 -25.21 -18.02 5.33
C GLY A 286 -26.21 -18.79 4.45
N ARG A 287 -25.77 -19.90 3.85
CA ARG A 287 -26.65 -20.76 3.02
C ARG A 287 -27.72 -21.53 3.82
N GLY A 288 -27.44 -21.85 5.09
CA GLY A 288 -28.43 -22.49 5.99
C GLY A 288 -29.56 -21.56 6.39
N ARG A 289 -29.28 -20.26 6.58
CA ARG A 289 -30.30 -19.25 6.96
C ARG A 289 -31.31 -18.93 5.85
N HIS A 290 -30.99 -19.17 4.59
CA HIS A 290 -31.91 -18.98 3.45
C HIS A 290 -32.88 -20.13 3.23
N ARG A 291 -32.74 -21.28 3.93
CA ARG A 291 -33.64 -22.44 3.78
C ARG A 291 -34.76 -22.52 4.83
N ASP A 292 -34.63 -21.82 5.96
CA ASP A 292 -35.64 -21.82 7.02
C ASP A 292 -36.25 -20.41 7.16
N GLY A 293 -37.11 -20.07 6.19
CA GLY A 293 -37.92 -18.86 6.25
C GLY A 293 -39.07 -18.97 7.25
N ASN A 294 -38.91 -18.45 8.48
CA ASN A 294 -40.00 -17.91 9.25
C ASN A 294 -39.48 -16.83 10.22
N PRO A 295 -39.95 -15.58 10.15
CA PRO A 295 -39.53 -14.53 11.05
C PRO A 295 -40.31 -14.63 12.36
N ALA A 296 -39.80 -15.37 13.36
CA ALA A 296 -40.26 -15.25 14.70
C ALA A 296 -39.43 -14.17 15.42
N GLN A 297 -40.13 -13.13 15.84
CA GLN A 297 -39.68 -12.06 16.70
C GLN A 297 -38.81 -12.59 17.86
N ARG A 298 -37.55 -12.10 17.92
CA ARG A 298 -36.77 -12.07 19.16
C ARG A 298 -36.52 -10.62 19.51
N THR A 299 -37.12 -10.21 20.60
CA THR A 299 -36.79 -9.02 21.38
C THR A 299 -35.31 -9.02 21.74
N PRO A 300 -34.61 -7.89 21.71
CA PRO A 300 -33.24 -7.82 22.13
C PRO A 300 -33.16 -7.85 23.64
N ASP A 301 -32.80 -9.00 24.20
CA ASP A 301 -32.31 -9.07 25.57
C ASP A 301 -30.92 -8.45 25.64
N GLY A 302 -30.80 -7.57 26.64
CA GLY A 302 -29.66 -6.81 27.08
C GLY A 302 -28.26 -7.25 26.63
N ALA A 303 -27.66 -6.47 25.76
CA ALA A 303 -26.24 -6.47 25.59
C ALA A 303 -25.60 -5.98 26.89
N SER A 304 -24.96 -6.88 27.64
CA SER A 304 -24.05 -6.52 28.71
C SER A 304 -22.93 -5.71 28.08
N ALA A 305 -22.73 -4.47 28.54
CA ALA A 305 -21.59 -3.65 28.14
C ALA A 305 -20.29 -4.44 28.39
N PRO A 306 -19.30 -4.37 27.50
CA PRO A 306 -18.04 -5.08 27.69
C PRO A 306 -17.39 -4.63 29.00
N GLU A 307 -16.92 -5.57 29.81
CA GLU A 307 -16.18 -5.31 31.06
C GLU A 307 -14.84 -4.65 30.71
N GLY A 308 -14.79 -3.31 30.79
CA GLY A 308 -13.56 -2.53 30.59
C GLY A 308 -12.70 -2.50 31.87
N VAL A 309 -11.37 -2.43 31.69
CA VAL A 309 -10.38 -2.32 32.75
C VAL A 309 -10.09 -0.84 33.02
N THR A 310 -9.79 -0.48 34.27
CA THR A 310 -9.49 0.92 34.67
C THR A 310 -8.04 1.32 34.37
N ASP A 311 -7.14 0.37 34.12
CA ASP A 311 -5.75 0.63 33.74
C ASP A 311 -5.64 0.76 32.22
N LEU A 312 -5.14 1.90 31.75
CA LEU A 312 -4.90 2.16 30.33
C LEU A 312 -3.87 1.18 29.74
N GLY A 313 -2.82 0.84 30.50
CA GLY A 313 -1.75 -0.08 30.11
C GLY A 313 -0.82 0.44 29.01
N VAL A 314 -1.18 1.52 28.31
CA VAL A 314 -0.39 2.18 27.26
C VAL A 314 0.38 3.35 27.88
N ARG A 315 1.66 3.49 27.54
CA ARG A 315 2.51 4.57 28.07
C ARG A 315 3.06 5.40 26.92
N PRO A 316 2.80 6.72 26.92
CA PRO A 316 3.44 7.65 25.99
C PRO A 316 4.98 7.61 26.15
N THR A 317 5.67 7.73 25.02
CA THR A 317 7.13 7.83 24.98
C THR A 317 7.55 9.24 25.40
N PRO A 318 8.35 9.42 26.47
CA PRO A 318 8.71 10.75 26.94
C PRO A 318 9.63 11.46 25.94
N ASP A 319 9.49 12.79 25.87
CA ASP A 319 10.48 13.64 25.18
C ASP A 319 11.86 13.43 25.81
N PRO A 320 12.92 13.19 25.03
CA PRO A 320 14.28 13.02 25.56
C PRO A 320 14.83 14.27 26.25
N GLY A 321 14.24 15.45 26.03
CA GLY A 321 14.63 16.71 26.65
C GLY A 321 16.01 17.28 26.22
N VAL A 322 16.68 16.57 25.30
CA VAL A 322 17.93 17.01 24.69
C VAL A 322 17.62 17.68 23.36
N ARG A 323 18.12 18.90 23.15
CA ARG A 323 17.96 19.62 21.88
C ARG A 323 19.32 19.72 21.20
N LEU A 324 19.30 19.47 19.88
CA LEU A 324 20.47 19.47 19.01
C LEU A 324 20.55 20.79 18.21
N SER A 325 19.39 21.35 17.90
CA SER A 325 19.28 22.61 17.17
C SER A 325 19.46 23.83 18.11
N ALA A 326 19.89 24.94 17.54
CA ALA A 326 20.13 26.19 18.29
C ALA A 326 18.83 26.85 18.81
N ALA A 327 17.68 26.57 18.17
CA ALA A 327 16.36 27.10 18.55
C ALA A 327 15.24 26.20 18.07
N MET A 328 14.21 26.05 18.87
CA MET A 328 12.95 25.42 18.48
C MET A 328 12.04 26.41 17.73
N PRO A 329 11.26 25.97 16.75
CA PRO A 329 10.36 26.85 15.98
C PRO A 329 9.10 27.24 16.76
N TRP A 330 8.89 26.66 17.96
CA TRP A 330 7.75 26.96 18.85
C TRP A 330 8.16 26.97 20.33
N ASP A 331 7.31 27.60 21.13
CA ASP A 331 7.40 27.57 22.59
C ASP A 331 6.61 26.36 23.14
N GLU A 332 7.31 25.37 23.65
CA GLU A 332 6.73 24.15 24.25
C GLU A 332 5.94 24.44 25.54
N SER A 333 6.32 25.50 26.27
CA SER A 333 5.63 25.88 27.52
C SER A 333 4.23 26.45 27.28
N SER A 334 3.95 26.89 26.04
CA SER A 334 2.64 27.42 25.61
C SER A 334 1.64 26.34 25.15
N ARG A 335 2.06 25.07 25.13
CA ARG A 335 1.21 23.96 24.68
C ARG A 335 0.05 23.72 25.63
N PRO A 336 -1.19 23.69 25.13
CA PRO A 336 -2.35 23.31 25.94
C PRO A 336 -2.24 21.85 26.38
N THR A 337 -2.88 21.53 27.49
CA THR A 337 -3.01 20.14 27.97
C THR A 337 -4.48 19.75 27.95
N ALA A 338 -4.78 18.50 27.62
CA ALA A 338 -6.11 17.97 27.73
C ALA A 338 -6.55 18.00 29.20
N VAL A 339 -7.68 18.64 29.48
CA VAL A 339 -8.13 18.86 30.87
C VAL A 339 -8.41 17.53 31.55
N ALA A 340 -7.78 17.26 32.69
CA ALA A 340 -7.95 16.04 33.49
C ALA A 340 -9.30 15.94 34.22
N THR A 341 -10.36 16.53 33.70
CA THR A 341 -11.74 16.55 34.28
C THR A 341 -12.52 15.27 33.98
N ARG A 342 -11.92 14.33 33.29
CA ARG A 342 -12.56 13.07 32.91
C ARG A 342 -12.57 12.13 34.11
N GLY A 343 -13.77 11.74 34.54
CA GLY A 343 -13.96 10.73 35.60
C GLY A 343 -13.29 9.39 35.23
N PRO A 344 -13.22 8.42 36.19
CA PRO A 344 -12.57 7.14 35.92
C PRO A 344 -13.16 6.47 34.68
N ALA A 345 -12.32 6.30 33.64
CA ALA A 345 -12.69 5.63 32.42
C ALA A 345 -12.48 4.11 32.55
N ARG A 346 -13.29 3.36 31.83
CA ARG A 346 -13.03 1.94 31.56
C ARG A 346 -12.66 1.82 30.09
N TYR A 347 -11.51 1.19 29.83
CA TYR A 347 -11.00 0.98 28.50
C TYR A 347 -11.27 -0.43 28.03
N THR A 348 -11.78 -0.59 26.82
CA THR A 348 -11.89 -1.88 26.16
C THR A 348 -10.52 -2.35 25.70
N ASP A 349 -10.34 -3.64 25.43
CA ASP A 349 -9.09 -4.15 24.83
C ASP A 349 -8.82 -3.49 23.47
N ARG A 350 -9.87 -3.25 22.69
CA ARG A 350 -9.80 -2.58 21.40
C ARG A 350 -9.38 -1.12 21.53
N GLY A 351 -9.90 -0.40 22.52
CA GLY A 351 -9.47 0.98 22.79
C GLY A 351 -8.01 1.07 23.21
N ARG A 352 -7.55 0.18 24.10
CA ARG A 352 -6.13 0.12 24.47
C ARG A 352 -5.23 -0.21 23.27
N ALA A 353 -5.65 -1.11 22.39
CA ALA A 353 -4.94 -1.42 21.16
C ALA A 353 -4.87 -0.21 20.21
N ALA A 354 -5.92 0.61 20.13
CA ALA A 354 -5.90 1.84 19.34
C ALA A 354 -4.90 2.88 19.90
N GLY A 355 -4.88 3.11 21.21
CA GLY A 355 -3.87 3.98 21.85
C GLY A 355 -2.44 3.45 21.70
N GLN A 356 -2.24 2.12 21.81
CA GLN A 356 -0.93 1.50 21.57
C GLN A 356 -0.48 1.65 20.11
N HIS A 357 -1.40 1.57 19.15
CA HIS A 357 -1.10 1.72 17.74
C HIS A 357 -0.49 3.09 17.41
N LEU A 358 -0.99 4.18 18.03
CA LEU A 358 -0.37 5.51 17.88
C LEU A 358 1.11 5.48 18.32
N VAL A 359 1.39 4.92 19.50
CA VAL A 359 2.77 4.82 20.03
C VAL A 359 3.65 3.98 19.10
N ASP A 360 3.14 2.85 18.59
CA ASP A 360 3.90 1.96 17.70
C ASP A 360 4.27 2.64 16.37
N VAL A 361 3.36 3.42 15.78
CA VAL A 361 3.64 4.22 14.57
C VAL A 361 4.70 5.28 14.85
N HIS A 362 4.60 5.98 15.97
CA HIS A 362 5.57 6.99 16.36
C HIS A 362 6.95 6.40 16.66
N ASP A 363 7.01 5.21 17.27
CA ASP A 363 8.29 4.53 17.53
C ASP A 363 8.99 4.13 16.23
N GLN A 364 8.24 3.77 15.19
CA GLN A 364 8.78 3.55 13.85
C GLN A 364 9.38 4.84 13.28
N LEU A 365 8.66 5.98 13.35
CA LEU A 365 9.16 7.28 12.90
C LEU A 365 10.43 7.70 13.64
N ARG A 366 10.48 7.48 14.96
CA ARG A 366 11.67 7.72 15.79
C ARG A 366 12.85 6.84 15.37
N ALA A 367 12.61 5.59 15.05
CA ALA A 367 13.65 4.66 14.62
C ALA A 367 14.27 5.08 13.28
N GLU A 368 13.43 5.45 12.31
CA GLU A 368 13.89 5.93 11.00
C GLU A 368 14.67 7.24 11.11
N LEU A 369 14.20 8.17 11.95
CA LEU A 369 14.90 9.43 12.19
C LEU A 369 16.32 9.22 12.79
N ARG A 370 16.46 8.29 13.75
CA ARG A 370 17.79 7.94 14.29
C ARG A 370 18.71 7.41 13.19
N GLN A 371 18.22 6.57 12.31
CA GLN A 371 19.01 6.02 11.20
C GLN A 371 19.44 7.11 10.22
N ILE A 372 18.58 8.09 9.91
CA ILE A 372 18.94 9.24 9.06
C ILE A 372 20.08 10.03 9.70
N ARG A 373 20.00 10.30 10.99
CA ARG A 373 21.06 11.02 11.73
C ARG A 373 22.39 10.28 11.72
N ASP A 374 22.36 8.99 12.09
CA ASP A 374 23.58 8.16 12.09
C ASP A 374 24.26 8.15 10.72
N LEU A 375 23.49 8.19 9.66
CA LEU A 375 24.01 8.21 8.31
C LEU A 375 24.62 9.56 7.92
N VAL A 376 24.00 10.68 8.30
CA VAL A 376 24.54 12.03 8.09
C VAL A 376 25.87 12.17 8.86
N ASP A 377 25.94 11.66 10.09
CA ASP A 377 27.17 11.64 10.87
C ASP A 377 28.29 10.81 10.22
N GLN A 378 27.97 9.61 9.70
CA GLN A 378 28.94 8.75 8.98
C GLN A 378 29.47 9.41 7.71
N VAL A 379 28.62 10.13 6.97
CA VAL A 379 29.05 10.89 5.77
C VAL A 379 29.99 12.02 6.16
N ARG A 380 29.67 12.76 7.21
CA ARG A 380 30.49 13.86 7.73
C ARG A 380 31.87 13.37 8.17
N GLU A 381 31.94 12.20 8.81
CA GLU A 381 33.17 11.58 9.28
C GLU A 381 33.97 10.90 8.16
N GLY A 382 33.47 10.87 6.94
CA GLY A 382 34.08 10.22 5.80
C GLY A 382 34.11 8.69 5.86
N ALA A 383 33.35 8.09 6.79
CA ALA A 383 33.23 6.64 6.95
C ALA A 383 32.40 6.02 5.80
N VAL A 384 31.51 6.79 5.20
CA VAL A 384 30.65 6.40 4.07
C VAL A 384 30.70 7.52 3.05
N ASP A 385 30.88 7.17 1.76
CA ASP A 385 30.77 8.17 0.68
C ASP A 385 29.31 8.61 0.49
N VAL A 386 29.11 9.82 -0.08
CA VAL A 386 27.79 10.43 -0.27
C VAL A 386 26.86 9.53 -1.10
N GLY A 387 27.40 8.79 -2.06
CA GLY A 387 26.64 7.86 -2.90
C GLY A 387 26.17 6.64 -2.11
N SER A 388 27.01 6.10 -1.23
CA SER A 388 26.71 4.96 -0.36
C SER A 388 25.78 5.34 0.79
N ALA A 389 25.95 6.51 1.38
CA ALA A 389 25.01 7.07 2.37
C ALA A 389 23.63 7.30 1.75
N ARG A 390 23.63 7.85 0.56
CA ARG A 390 22.46 8.00 -0.29
C ARG A 390 21.79 6.66 -0.56
N SER A 391 22.54 5.61 -0.82
CA SER A 391 22.04 4.25 -1.00
C SER A 391 21.46 3.66 0.29
N ALA A 392 22.09 3.88 1.43
CA ALA A 392 21.65 3.33 2.70
C ALA A 392 20.36 4.01 3.22
N ILE A 393 20.23 5.33 3.08
CA ILE A 393 18.94 6.03 3.29
C ILE A 393 17.89 5.42 2.36
N SER A 394 18.26 5.12 1.10
CA SER A 394 17.44 4.40 0.15
C SER A 394 16.95 3.05 0.68
N GLU A 395 17.79 2.27 1.29
CA GLU A 395 17.44 0.95 1.82
C GLU A 395 16.52 1.00 3.04
N MET A 396 16.67 2.00 3.89
CA MET A 396 15.84 2.17 5.09
C MET A 396 14.39 2.43 4.73
N THR A 397 14.15 3.30 3.75
CA THR A 397 12.81 3.64 3.28
C THR A 397 12.26 2.59 2.29
N MET A 398 13.13 1.79 1.65
CA MET A 398 12.75 0.71 0.73
C MET A 398 12.11 -0.50 1.41
N ARG A 399 12.17 -0.65 2.72
CA ARG A 399 11.35 -1.68 3.40
C ARG A 399 9.86 -1.38 3.32
N GLN A 400 9.47 -0.16 2.95
CA GLN A 400 8.09 0.22 2.73
C GLN A 400 7.76 0.83 1.36
N ASN A 401 8.69 1.48 0.62
CA ASN A 401 8.46 1.95 -0.77
C ASN A 401 9.74 2.45 -1.47
N ASN A 402 9.96 2.03 -2.70
CA ASN A 402 11.02 2.44 -3.62
C ASN A 402 11.09 3.94 -3.88
N TRP A 403 12.26 4.60 -3.69
CA TRP A 403 12.64 5.82 -4.43
C TRP A 403 14.08 6.32 -4.23
N THR A 404 14.64 6.95 -5.27
CA THR A 404 15.96 7.60 -5.35
C THR A 404 16.04 8.94 -4.60
N VAL A 405 17.20 9.38 -4.23
CA VAL A 405 17.72 10.41 -3.30
C VAL A 405 17.04 11.81 -3.26
N GLY A 406 16.54 12.38 -4.33
CA GLY A 406 15.62 13.51 -4.28
C GLY A 406 14.25 13.09 -3.74
N ALA A 407 14.00 11.78 -3.75
CA ALA A 407 12.80 11.14 -3.23
C ALA A 407 12.90 10.70 -1.75
N TYR A 408 14.08 10.79 -1.08
CA TYR A 408 14.29 10.22 0.26
C TYR A 408 13.91 11.13 1.39
N CYS A 409 14.31 12.38 1.34
CA CYS A 409 13.63 13.37 2.14
C CYS A 409 12.17 13.46 1.74
N ALA A 410 11.88 13.42 0.44
CA ALA A 410 10.51 13.31 -0.05
C ALA A 410 9.78 12.02 0.40
N SER A 411 10.46 10.91 0.74
CA SER A 411 9.78 9.70 1.21
C SER A 411 9.56 9.71 2.71
N TYR A 412 10.56 10.06 3.52
CA TYR A 412 10.37 10.30 4.94
C TYR A 412 9.44 11.49 5.17
N CYS A 413 9.67 12.60 4.46
CA CYS A 413 8.78 13.76 4.43
C CYS A 413 7.35 13.36 4.01
N ARG A 414 7.20 12.43 3.06
CA ARG A 414 5.89 11.94 2.63
C ARG A 414 5.25 11.02 3.64
N VAL A 415 6.01 10.15 4.31
CA VAL A 415 5.49 9.28 5.39
C VAL A 415 5.03 10.14 6.56
N VAL A 416 5.84 11.10 7.01
CA VAL A 416 5.45 12.05 8.07
C VAL A 416 4.28 12.92 7.62
N ALA A 417 4.30 13.48 6.41
CA ALA A 417 3.20 14.29 5.88
C ALA A 417 1.91 13.46 5.67
N GLN A 418 2.02 12.19 5.31
CA GLN A 418 0.88 11.30 5.17
C GLN A 418 0.30 10.91 6.53
N HIS A 419 1.15 10.67 7.53
CA HIS A 419 0.75 10.45 8.92
C HIS A 419 -0.05 11.66 9.44
N HIS A 420 0.52 12.86 9.38
CA HIS A 420 -0.19 14.09 9.76
C HIS A 420 -1.48 14.33 8.95
N THR A 421 -1.51 13.96 7.66
CA THR A 421 -2.74 14.08 6.84
C THR A 421 -3.85 13.16 7.35
N ILE A 422 -3.51 11.94 7.78
CA ILE A 422 -4.47 10.98 8.36
C ILE A 422 -5.03 11.53 9.68
N GLU A 423 -4.19 12.14 10.48
CA GLU A 423 -4.58 12.76 11.76
C GLU A 423 -5.48 13.98 11.53
N ASP A 424 -5.05 14.93 10.70
CA ASP A 424 -5.79 16.16 10.42
C ASP A 424 -7.14 15.91 9.72
N GLN A 425 -7.23 14.89 8.87
CA GLN A 425 -8.45 14.62 8.09
C GLN A 425 -9.34 13.52 8.66
N GLY A 426 -8.82 12.68 9.57
CA GLY A 426 -9.53 11.54 10.13
C GLY A 426 -9.62 11.56 11.65
N ILE A 427 -8.50 11.45 12.34
CA ILE A 427 -8.45 11.25 13.80
C ILE A 427 -8.88 12.52 14.54
N PHE A 428 -8.31 13.68 14.21
CA PHE A 428 -8.60 14.93 14.91
C PHE A 428 -10.05 15.41 14.77
N PRO A 429 -10.69 15.35 13.58
CA PRO A 429 -12.12 15.65 13.46
C PRO A 429 -12.99 14.71 14.30
N HIS A 430 -12.68 13.43 14.37
CA HIS A 430 -13.40 12.46 15.20
C HIS A 430 -13.25 12.76 16.69
N LEU A 431 -12.02 12.99 17.17
CA LEU A 431 -11.76 13.32 18.56
C LEU A 431 -12.40 14.65 18.97
N ARG A 432 -12.36 15.67 18.10
CA ARG A 432 -13.02 16.96 18.30
C ARG A 432 -14.54 16.83 18.42
N ALA A 433 -15.15 15.95 17.62
CA ALA A 433 -16.58 15.66 17.71
C ALA A 433 -16.95 14.82 18.93
N SER A 434 -16.02 14.03 19.47
CA SER A 434 -16.23 13.18 20.63
C SER A 434 -16.02 13.92 21.96
N ASP A 435 -15.19 14.97 21.98
CA ASP A 435 -14.83 15.71 23.18
C ASP A 435 -14.36 17.14 22.84
N ASP A 436 -15.21 18.13 23.05
CA ASP A 436 -14.93 19.54 22.78
C ASP A 436 -13.73 20.10 23.58
N ASP A 437 -13.41 19.52 24.72
CA ASP A 437 -12.26 19.92 25.56
C ASP A 437 -10.91 19.60 24.93
N LEU A 438 -10.87 18.76 23.90
CA LEU A 438 -9.68 18.46 23.11
C LEU A 438 -9.35 19.52 22.07
N ALA A 439 -10.28 20.40 21.71
CA ALA A 439 -10.10 21.34 20.60
C ALA A 439 -8.80 22.17 20.73
N PRO A 440 -8.41 22.73 21.89
CA PRO A 440 -7.15 23.50 21.99
C PRO A 440 -5.89 22.65 21.74
N VAL A 441 -5.90 21.37 22.13
CA VAL A 441 -4.78 20.44 21.89
C VAL A 441 -4.70 20.11 20.40
N LEU A 442 -5.82 19.78 19.79
CA LEU A 442 -5.91 19.44 18.37
C LEU A 442 -5.52 20.62 17.47
N ASP A 443 -6.01 21.84 17.78
CA ASP A 443 -5.61 23.06 17.07
C ASP A 443 -4.09 23.31 17.16
N ARG A 444 -3.47 22.98 18.29
CA ARG A 444 -2.03 23.12 18.48
C ARG A 444 -1.26 22.07 17.68
N LEU A 445 -1.69 20.83 17.65
CA LEU A 445 -1.08 19.75 16.86
C LEU A 445 -1.15 20.06 15.37
N GLU A 446 -2.31 20.48 14.84
CA GLU A 446 -2.47 20.93 13.45
C GLU A 446 -1.50 22.07 13.09
N GLN A 447 -1.28 23.04 13.99
CA GLN A 447 -0.29 24.11 13.78
C GLN A 447 1.14 23.57 13.74
N GLU A 448 1.49 22.61 14.62
CA GLU A 448 2.81 21.99 14.63
C GLU A 448 3.07 21.17 13.38
N HIS A 449 2.04 20.49 12.80
CA HIS A 449 2.13 19.80 11.52
C HIS A 449 2.58 20.74 10.39
N LEU A 450 2.04 21.96 10.32
CA LEU A 450 2.44 22.94 9.31
C LEU A 450 3.92 23.33 9.48
N VAL A 451 4.37 23.55 10.71
CA VAL A 451 5.78 23.90 10.98
C VAL A 451 6.72 22.73 10.67
N ILE A 452 6.33 21.49 11.01
CA ILE A 452 7.11 20.30 10.68
C ILE A 452 7.22 20.13 9.17
N HIS A 453 6.16 20.44 8.43
CA HIS A 453 6.20 20.42 6.95
C HIS A 453 7.26 21.38 6.41
N ASP A 454 7.32 22.62 6.90
CA ASP A 454 8.36 23.59 6.50
C ASP A 454 9.78 23.12 6.86
N VAL A 455 9.95 22.46 8.01
CA VAL A 455 11.24 21.86 8.42
C VAL A 455 11.63 20.71 7.49
N LEU A 456 10.69 19.85 7.12
CA LEU A 456 10.93 18.77 6.15
C LEU A 456 11.37 19.31 4.78
N GLU A 457 10.73 20.39 4.29
CA GLU A 457 11.18 21.08 3.06
C GLU A 457 12.59 21.68 3.20
N SER A 458 12.99 22.11 4.39
CA SER A 458 14.34 22.64 4.62
C SER A 458 15.40 21.55 4.52
N VAL A 459 15.10 20.33 4.96
CA VAL A 459 15.97 19.16 4.83
C VAL A 459 16.12 18.78 3.35
N ASP A 460 15.03 18.77 2.57
CA ASP A 460 15.08 18.50 1.14
C ASP A 460 15.97 19.54 0.39
N ARG A 461 15.79 20.82 0.67
CA ARG A 461 16.63 21.88 0.11
C ARG A 461 18.11 21.74 0.50
N ALA A 462 18.39 21.35 1.74
CA ALA A 462 19.76 21.14 2.20
C ALA A 462 20.44 19.94 1.50
N LEU A 463 19.69 18.92 1.15
CA LEU A 463 20.18 17.77 0.37
C LEU A 463 20.51 18.17 -1.09
N VAL A 464 19.67 18.98 -1.71
CA VAL A 464 19.94 19.53 -3.05
C VAL A 464 21.20 20.39 -3.02
N ASP A 465 21.32 21.29 -2.04
CA ASP A 465 22.51 22.15 -1.83
C ASP A 465 23.81 21.32 -1.65
N MET A 466 23.73 20.18 -0.95
CA MET A 466 24.87 19.28 -0.75
C MET A 466 25.35 18.63 -2.03
N VAL A 467 24.42 18.32 -2.97
CA VAL A 467 24.79 17.78 -4.30
C VAL A 467 25.51 18.84 -5.13
N GLU A 468 25.09 20.09 -5.03
CA GLU A 468 25.71 21.21 -5.75
C GLU A 468 27.07 21.66 -5.14
N ARG A 469 27.28 21.42 -3.83
CA ARG A 469 28.49 21.80 -3.08
C ARG A 469 29.05 20.61 -2.29
N PRO A 470 29.68 19.64 -2.96
CA PRO A 470 30.20 18.45 -2.28
C PRO A 470 31.25 18.82 -1.20
N GLY A 471 31.06 18.29 -0.01
CA GLY A 471 31.97 18.47 1.13
C GLY A 471 31.51 19.50 2.17
N ASP A 472 30.45 20.26 1.94
CA ASP A 472 29.81 21.11 2.96
C ASP A 472 28.50 20.46 3.45
N TYR A 473 28.56 19.82 4.60
CA TYR A 473 27.43 19.10 5.24
C TYR A 473 26.73 19.94 6.33
N THR A 474 27.20 21.14 6.58
CA THR A 474 26.74 21.95 7.72
C THR A 474 25.25 22.23 7.67
N ARG A 475 24.73 22.64 6.52
CA ARG A 475 23.31 22.94 6.36
C ARG A 475 22.42 21.71 6.48
N LEU A 476 22.88 20.56 5.96
CA LEU A 476 22.15 19.30 6.09
C LEU A 476 22.09 18.86 7.55
N GLN A 477 23.21 18.95 8.28
CA GLN A 477 23.26 18.64 9.70
C GLN A 477 22.29 19.52 10.50
N GLU A 478 22.36 20.84 10.30
CA GLU A 478 21.47 21.80 10.97
C GLU A 478 19.98 21.51 10.70
N ALA A 479 19.64 21.19 9.45
CA ALA A 479 18.27 20.86 9.07
C ALA A 479 17.78 19.53 9.68
N VAL A 480 18.65 18.52 9.72
CA VAL A 480 18.33 17.20 10.33
C VAL A 480 18.26 17.31 11.86
N ASP A 481 19.10 18.12 12.48
CA ASP A 481 19.05 18.39 13.91
C ASP A 481 17.74 19.11 14.29
N LEU A 482 17.35 20.11 13.52
CA LEU A 482 16.06 20.81 13.71
C LEU A 482 14.87 19.88 13.51
N LEU A 483 14.89 19.05 12.46
CA LEU A 483 13.85 18.03 12.23
C LEU A 483 13.77 17.06 13.40
N THR A 484 14.91 16.62 13.91
CA THR A 484 14.97 15.71 15.06
C THR A 484 14.29 16.31 16.28
N ASP A 485 14.66 17.53 16.63
CA ASP A 485 14.13 18.20 17.82
C ASP A 485 12.62 18.48 17.69
N THR A 486 12.19 18.97 16.53
CA THR A 486 10.79 19.30 16.30
C THR A 486 9.91 18.05 16.29
N LEU A 487 10.31 17.01 15.57
CA LEU A 487 9.50 15.81 15.46
C LEU A 487 9.45 15.02 16.78
N LEU A 488 10.58 14.83 17.48
CA LEU A 488 10.57 14.12 18.77
C LEU A 488 9.73 14.84 19.82
N SER A 489 9.81 16.17 19.86
CA SER A 489 9.00 16.99 20.77
C SER A 489 7.51 16.91 20.43
N HIS A 490 7.16 16.94 19.15
CA HIS A 490 5.78 16.85 18.68
C HIS A 490 5.17 15.46 19.01
N LEU A 491 5.82 14.37 18.61
CA LEU A 491 5.33 13.00 18.85
C LEU A 491 5.14 12.71 20.35
N ALA A 492 6.05 13.22 21.21
CA ALA A 492 5.91 13.06 22.66
C ALA A 492 4.74 13.87 23.23
N TYR A 493 4.48 15.06 22.70
CA TYR A 493 3.33 15.89 23.08
C TYR A 493 2.03 15.22 22.65
N GLU A 494 1.95 14.79 21.42
CA GLU A 494 0.75 14.13 20.87
C GLU A 494 0.40 12.86 21.64
N GLU A 495 1.34 11.94 21.85
CA GLU A 495 1.10 10.73 22.66
C GLU A 495 0.62 11.04 24.06
N ARG A 496 1.24 12.04 24.71
CA ARG A 496 0.86 12.44 26.08
C ARG A 496 -0.60 12.91 26.15
N GLU A 497 -1.06 13.64 25.14
CA GLU A 497 -2.39 14.24 25.14
C GLU A 497 -3.47 13.33 24.49
N LEU A 498 -3.10 12.50 23.51
CA LEU A 498 -4.09 11.77 22.69
C LEU A 498 -4.18 10.25 22.96
N VAL A 499 -3.19 9.61 23.58
CA VAL A 499 -3.25 8.15 23.86
C VAL A 499 -4.48 7.78 24.68
N GLU A 500 -4.83 8.54 25.72
CA GLU A 500 -6.03 8.32 26.53
C GLU A 500 -7.31 8.64 25.78
N PRO A 501 -7.48 9.78 25.12
CA PRO A 501 -8.63 10.05 24.25
C PRO A 501 -8.87 8.98 23.19
N ILE A 502 -7.84 8.54 22.48
CA ILE A 502 -7.94 7.49 21.47
C ILE A 502 -8.38 6.17 22.09
N ALA A 503 -7.84 5.81 23.26
CA ALA A 503 -8.28 4.60 23.97
C ALA A 503 -9.74 4.69 24.46
N ARG A 504 -10.26 5.89 24.66
CA ARG A 504 -11.62 6.15 25.13
C ARG A 504 -12.65 6.26 24.01
N TYR A 505 -12.30 6.92 22.91
CA TYR A 505 -13.22 7.28 21.82
C TYR A 505 -12.93 6.54 20.52
N GLY A 506 -11.76 5.91 20.38
CA GLY A 506 -11.26 5.38 19.11
C GLY A 506 -10.56 6.42 18.26
N MET A 507 -10.03 5.98 17.13
CA MET A 507 -9.44 6.84 16.10
C MET A 507 -10.49 7.32 15.09
N TYR A 508 -11.63 6.64 15.00
CA TYR A 508 -12.73 6.97 14.10
C TYR A 508 -14.07 6.46 14.63
N ASP A 509 -15.17 6.98 14.11
CA ASP A 509 -16.53 6.64 14.54
C ASP A 509 -16.82 5.13 14.36
N GLY A 510 -17.37 4.50 15.40
CA GLY A 510 -17.70 3.07 15.40
C GLY A 510 -16.51 2.11 15.59
N GLN A 511 -15.33 2.58 15.94
CA GLN A 511 -14.17 1.73 16.23
C GLN A 511 -14.30 0.99 17.57
N LEU A 512 -14.89 1.59 18.59
CA LEU A 512 -15.00 1.05 19.96
C LEU A 512 -16.38 0.51 20.27
#